data_1df1a06e4696fb1106d09bbe895879b3
#
_entry.id   1df1a06e4696fb1106d09bbe895879b3
#
_cell.length_a   1.000
_cell.length_b   1.000
_cell.length_c   1.000
_cell.angle_alpha   90.00
_cell.angle_beta   90.00
_cell.angle_gamma   90.00
#
_symmetry.space_group_name_H-M   'P 1'
#
loop_
_entity.id
_entity.type
_entity.pdbx_description
1 polymer ?
#
loop_
_entity_poly.entity_id
_entity_poly.type
_entity_poly.pdbx_seq_one_letter_code
_entity_poly.pdbx_strand_id
1 'polypeptide(L)'
;MSVSHPAHLTVLDVQDVGPHLRRLVLGDGDVARGFDALAARWSGWADSYVKLVFLADGVTYPDPLDLDEVRASLPSDVWPVLRTYTVRRLDLEARELWVDVVLHGDEGVAGPWAAQVRPGATIHVRGPGGAYAPDPAADHHLLVGDESALPAIAATLETLPAGARATVFCEVDGPDDELDVHTVADVDLRWLHRGEAAAGTTTLLDDAVRAWSWPEGRVQAFVHGESRLLKTVRPYVRERVARGDLSVSAYWRLGATEEGFRRWKAEQRAVEPG
;
A
#
# COMPACT_ATOMS: atom_id res chain seq x y z
N MET A 1 -0.82 23.32 -5.85
CA MET A 1 -1.66 23.70 -4.69
C MET A 1 -1.94 22.44 -3.91
N SER A 2 -1.60 22.39 -2.63
CA SER A 2 -1.93 21.25 -1.76
C SER A 2 -3.44 21.24 -1.59
N VAL A 3 -4.12 20.15 -2.03
CA VAL A 3 -5.56 20.03 -1.80
C VAL A 3 -5.74 19.58 -0.35
N SER A 4 -6.13 20.50 0.51
CA SER A 4 -6.41 20.26 1.93
C SER A 4 -7.71 19.48 2.14
N HIS A 5 -8.59 19.44 1.13
CA HIS A 5 -9.89 18.80 1.21
C HIS A 5 -9.84 17.34 0.74
N PRO A 6 -9.98 16.36 1.64
CA PRO A 6 -10.15 14.96 1.27
C PRO A 6 -11.46 14.72 0.52
N ALA A 7 -11.48 13.75 -0.38
CA ALA A 7 -12.75 13.21 -0.90
C ALA A 7 -13.52 12.55 0.24
N HIS A 8 -14.84 12.64 0.23
CA HIS A 8 -15.73 11.96 1.17
C HIS A 8 -16.45 10.85 0.41
N LEU A 9 -16.05 9.60 0.61
CA LEU A 9 -16.53 8.46 -0.14
C LEU A 9 -17.39 7.54 0.72
N THR A 10 -18.25 6.78 0.06
CA THR A 10 -19.07 5.75 0.69
C THR A 10 -18.41 4.39 0.49
N VAL A 11 -18.44 3.54 1.49
CA VAL A 11 -18.15 2.11 1.39
C VAL A 11 -19.29 1.45 0.63
N LEU A 12 -19.05 1.06 -0.62
CA LEU A 12 -20.06 0.45 -1.49
C LEU A 12 -20.15 -1.06 -1.23
N ASP A 13 -18.99 -1.70 -1.01
CA ASP A 13 -18.89 -3.13 -0.75
C ASP A 13 -17.70 -3.43 0.15
N VAL A 14 -17.75 -4.60 0.81
CA VAL A 14 -16.70 -5.12 1.68
C VAL A 14 -16.53 -6.61 1.38
N GLN A 15 -15.30 -7.04 1.05
CA GLN A 15 -14.97 -8.40 0.67
C GLN A 15 -13.81 -8.92 1.52
N ASP A 16 -13.95 -10.11 2.09
CA ASP A 16 -12.82 -10.82 2.69
C ASP A 16 -12.07 -11.55 1.58
N VAL A 17 -10.88 -11.08 1.23
CA VAL A 17 -10.04 -11.65 0.14
C VAL A 17 -8.96 -12.60 0.66
N GLY A 18 -8.93 -12.79 1.96
CA GLY A 18 -8.10 -13.72 2.72
C GLY A 18 -8.42 -13.57 4.20
N PRO A 19 -7.91 -14.45 5.06
CA PRO A 19 -8.11 -14.37 6.52
C PRO A 19 -7.63 -13.04 7.11
N HIS A 20 -6.55 -12.50 6.56
CA HIS A 20 -5.90 -11.28 7.05
C HIS A 20 -5.97 -10.10 6.08
N LEU A 21 -6.75 -10.21 4.99
CA LEU A 21 -6.86 -9.14 4.01
C LEU A 21 -8.31 -8.85 3.65
N ARG A 22 -8.73 -7.61 3.89
CA ARG A 22 -10.09 -7.16 3.62
C ARG A 22 -10.11 -6.05 2.60
N ARG A 23 -10.88 -6.24 1.54
CA ARG A 23 -11.08 -5.26 0.47
C ARG A 23 -12.27 -4.37 0.77
N LEU A 24 -12.05 -3.06 0.67
CA LEU A 24 -13.06 -2.03 0.72
C LEU A 24 -13.25 -1.45 -0.68
N VAL A 25 -14.46 -1.49 -1.20
CA VAL A 25 -14.85 -0.79 -2.42
C VAL A 25 -15.45 0.54 -2.02
N LEU A 26 -14.75 1.63 -2.33
CA LEU A 26 -15.14 2.99 -1.99
C LEU A 26 -15.58 3.72 -3.26
N GLY A 27 -16.60 4.53 -3.17
CA GLY A 27 -17.07 5.28 -4.34
C GLY A 27 -18.14 6.30 -4.01
N ASP A 28 -18.87 6.72 -5.05
CA ASP A 28 -19.97 7.64 -4.89
C ASP A 28 -21.18 6.95 -4.25
N GLY A 29 -21.74 7.58 -3.24
CA GLY A 29 -23.00 7.24 -2.61
C GLY A 29 -23.81 8.52 -2.39
N ASP A 30 -24.85 8.48 -1.60
CA ASP A 30 -25.78 9.61 -1.40
C ASP A 30 -25.10 10.88 -0.87
N VAL A 31 -23.98 10.73 -0.15
CA VAL A 31 -23.22 11.84 0.44
C VAL A 31 -21.83 12.02 -0.16
N ALA A 32 -21.48 11.22 -1.16
CA ALA A 32 -20.13 11.19 -1.72
C ALA A 32 -19.80 12.50 -2.45
N ARG A 33 -18.60 13.00 -2.17
CA ARG A 33 -18.04 14.21 -2.79
C ARG A 33 -16.58 14.03 -3.07
N GLY A 34 -16.14 14.47 -4.22
CA GLY A 34 -14.71 14.59 -4.51
C GLY A 34 -14.08 13.39 -5.17
N PHE A 35 -14.83 12.36 -5.61
CA PHE A 35 -14.28 11.27 -6.41
C PHE A 35 -13.60 11.80 -7.68
N ASP A 36 -14.23 12.71 -8.43
CA ASP A 36 -13.67 13.30 -9.64
C ASP A 36 -12.36 14.04 -9.36
N ALA A 37 -12.28 14.79 -8.26
CA ALA A 37 -11.07 15.49 -7.86
C ALA A 37 -9.94 14.52 -7.45
N LEU A 38 -10.26 13.37 -6.89
CA LEU A 38 -9.33 12.29 -6.62
C LEU A 38 -8.88 11.62 -7.92
N ALA A 39 -9.83 11.25 -8.78
CA ALA A 39 -9.59 10.61 -10.06
C ALA A 39 -8.75 11.48 -11.02
N ALA A 40 -9.02 12.79 -11.07
CA ALA A 40 -8.26 13.75 -11.88
C ALA A 40 -6.76 13.86 -11.50
N ARG A 41 -6.40 13.37 -10.31
CA ARG A 41 -5.02 13.33 -9.81
C ARG A 41 -4.37 11.96 -9.94
N TRP A 42 -5.10 11.02 -10.50
CA TRP A 42 -4.59 9.67 -10.72
C TRP A 42 -3.47 9.68 -11.76
N SER A 43 -2.33 9.09 -11.42
CA SER A 43 -1.13 9.05 -12.27
C SER A 43 -0.83 7.64 -12.78
N GLY A 44 -1.64 6.63 -12.45
CA GLY A 44 -1.47 5.26 -12.93
C GLY A 44 -0.28 4.50 -12.34
N TRP A 45 0.29 4.98 -11.21
CA TRP A 45 1.34 4.25 -10.53
C TRP A 45 0.82 2.93 -9.95
N ALA A 46 1.56 1.85 -10.10
CA ALA A 46 1.19 0.55 -9.55
C ALA A 46 1.25 0.52 -8.01
N ASP A 47 2.09 1.35 -7.41
CA ASP A 47 2.15 1.60 -5.97
C ASP A 47 1.30 2.78 -5.52
N SER A 48 0.29 3.17 -6.31
CA SER A 48 -0.61 4.26 -5.94
C SER A 48 -1.22 4.02 -4.56
N TYR A 49 -1.25 5.06 -3.75
CA TYR A 49 -1.79 4.98 -2.40
C TYR A 49 -2.71 6.17 -2.09
N VAL A 50 -3.61 5.93 -1.18
CA VAL A 50 -4.45 6.95 -0.54
C VAL A 50 -4.25 6.91 0.97
N LYS A 51 -4.75 7.95 1.64
CA LYS A 51 -4.83 8.01 3.10
C LYS A 51 -6.29 8.04 3.51
N LEU A 52 -6.72 7.02 4.19
CA LEU A 52 -7.99 7.01 4.92
C LEU A 52 -7.86 7.95 6.12
N VAL A 53 -8.85 8.81 6.33
CA VAL A 53 -8.83 9.87 7.35
C VAL A 53 -9.90 9.54 8.38
N PHE A 54 -9.46 9.20 9.58
CA PHE A 54 -10.31 8.84 10.70
C PHE A 54 -10.49 10.05 11.60
N LEU A 55 -11.73 10.48 11.79
CA LEU A 55 -12.11 11.60 12.65
C LEU A 55 -12.23 11.12 14.09
N ALA A 56 -11.94 11.98 15.05
CA ALA A 56 -12.18 11.68 16.46
C ALA A 56 -13.65 11.85 16.79
N ASP A 57 -14.18 10.97 17.64
CA ASP A 57 -15.56 11.02 18.08
C ASP A 57 -15.85 12.29 18.90
N GLY A 58 -17.05 12.83 18.73
CA GLY A 58 -17.52 14.00 19.49
C GLY A 58 -16.87 15.34 19.14
N VAL A 59 -16.04 15.37 18.08
CA VAL A 59 -15.39 16.59 17.59
C VAL A 59 -16.11 17.14 16.38
N THR A 60 -16.35 18.45 16.37
CA THR A 60 -16.91 19.13 15.19
C THR A 60 -15.78 19.57 14.27
N TYR A 61 -15.78 19.06 13.05
CA TYR A 61 -14.84 19.41 11.99
C TYR A 61 -15.51 20.31 10.94
N PRO A 62 -14.73 21.08 10.15
CA PRO A 62 -15.28 21.85 9.03
C PRO A 62 -15.94 20.92 7.99
N ASP A 63 -17.01 21.39 7.35
CA ASP A 63 -17.66 20.72 6.23
C ASP A 63 -17.74 21.66 5.01
N PRO A 64 -17.02 21.37 3.92
CA PRO A 64 -16.18 20.20 3.69
C PRO A 64 -14.95 20.15 4.60
N LEU A 65 -14.47 18.94 4.92
CA LEU A 65 -13.31 18.73 5.76
C LEU A 65 -12.07 19.40 5.15
N ASP A 66 -11.45 20.32 5.88
CA ASP A 66 -10.18 20.96 5.54
C ASP A 66 -9.13 20.64 6.61
N LEU A 67 -8.13 19.83 6.24
CA LEU A 67 -7.10 19.39 7.19
C LEU A 67 -6.14 20.51 7.59
N ASP A 68 -6.01 21.57 6.81
CA ASP A 68 -5.15 22.71 7.17
C ASP A 68 -5.90 23.64 8.13
N GLU A 69 -7.20 23.84 7.94
CA GLU A 69 -8.06 24.54 8.90
C GLU A 69 -8.12 23.80 10.24
N VAL A 70 -8.30 22.46 10.21
CA VAL A 70 -8.27 21.62 11.43
C VAL A 70 -6.98 21.84 12.22
N ARG A 71 -5.82 21.82 11.54
CA ARG A 71 -4.53 22.05 12.21
C ARG A 71 -4.35 23.45 12.77
N ALA A 72 -4.98 24.44 12.13
CA ALA A 72 -4.89 25.83 12.56
C ALA A 72 -5.83 26.16 13.72
N SER A 73 -6.98 25.45 13.81
CA SER A 73 -8.09 25.81 14.71
C SER A 73 -8.32 24.83 15.85
N LEU A 74 -7.91 23.56 15.73
CA LEU A 74 -8.16 22.54 16.73
C LEU A 74 -6.88 22.05 17.43
N PRO A 75 -6.96 21.63 18.71
CA PRO A 75 -5.84 21.01 19.42
C PRO A 75 -5.34 19.74 18.73
N SER A 76 -4.06 19.44 18.91
CA SER A 76 -3.42 18.31 18.18
C SER A 76 -3.90 16.92 18.60
N ASP A 77 -4.44 16.78 19.79
CA ASP A 77 -5.01 15.54 20.33
C ASP A 77 -6.32 15.10 19.67
N VAL A 78 -7.01 16.05 19.00
CA VAL A 78 -8.22 15.77 18.23
C VAL A 78 -8.00 15.86 16.71
N TRP A 79 -6.75 15.92 16.25
CA TRP A 79 -6.51 15.89 14.80
C TRP A 79 -6.89 14.54 14.21
N PRO A 80 -7.42 14.52 12.98
CA PRO A 80 -7.74 13.28 12.30
C PRO A 80 -6.52 12.37 12.15
N VAL A 81 -6.74 11.08 12.37
CA VAL A 81 -5.71 10.06 12.18
C VAL A 81 -5.72 9.62 10.72
N LEU A 82 -4.55 9.66 10.07
CA LEU A 82 -4.39 9.26 8.69
C LEU A 82 -3.69 7.90 8.61
N ARG A 83 -4.24 6.97 7.83
CA ARG A 83 -3.61 5.66 7.54
C ARG A 83 -3.46 5.48 6.05
N THR A 84 -2.25 5.08 5.63
CA THR A 84 -1.88 4.94 4.22
C THR A 84 -2.16 3.54 3.75
N TYR A 85 -2.88 3.42 2.62
CA TYR A 85 -3.19 2.15 1.97
C TYR A 85 -2.92 2.23 0.48
N THR A 86 -2.41 1.15 -0.08
CA THR A 86 -2.27 1.02 -1.53
C THR A 86 -3.65 0.98 -2.18
N VAL A 87 -3.79 1.65 -3.29
CA VAL A 87 -4.95 1.52 -4.16
C VAL A 87 -4.78 0.24 -4.96
N ARG A 88 -5.64 -0.74 -4.68
CA ARG A 88 -5.64 -2.01 -5.40
C ARG A 88 -6.16 -1.84 -6.84
N ARG A 89 -7.17 -0.99 -7.01
CA ARG A 89 -7.78 -0.66 -8.30
C ARG A 89 -8.49 0.69 -8.22
N LEU A 90 -8.41 1.46 -9.29
CA LEU A 90 -9.29 2.59 -9.54
C LEU A 90 -10.06 2.31 -10.84
N ASP A 91 -11.37 2.19 -10.73
CA ASP A 91 -12.29 2.05 -11.85
C ASP A 91 -13.00 3.37 -12.08
N LEU A 92 -12.64 4.05 -13.18
CA LEU A 92 -13.19 5.36 -13.51
C LEU A 92 -14.62 5.28 -14.06
N GLU A 93 -14.97 4.17 -14.69
CA GLU A 93 -16.31 3.95 -15.27
C GLU A 93 -17.31 3.60 -14.16
N ALA A 94 -16.96 2.65 -13.32
CA ALA A 94 -17.76 2.29 -12.14
C ALA A 94 -17.70 3.35 -11.03
N ARG A 95 -16.77 4.29 -11.08
CA ARG A 95 -16.47 5.29 -10.04
C ARG A 95 -16.13 4.65 -8.70
N GLU A 96 -15.26 3.64 -8.75
CA GLU A 96 -14.84 2.83 -7.61
C GLU A 96 -13.35 2.95 -7.33
N LEU A 97 -13.00 3.06 -6.06
CA LEU A 97 -11.65 2.98 -5.51
C LEU A 97 -11.56 1.76 -4.60
N TRP A 98 -10.74 0.80 -4.94
CA TRP A 98 -10.54 -0.41 -4.15
C TRP A 98 -9.29 -0.28 -3.29
N VAL A 99 -9.45 -0.59 -2.01
CA VAL A 99 -8.36 -0.52 -1.02
C VAL A 99 -8.36 -1.83 -0.23
N ASP A 100 -7.22 -2.50 -0.20
CA ASP A 100 -7.03 -3.71 0.60
C ASP A 100 -6.39 -3.34 1.94
N VAL A 101 -7.03 -3.74 3.04
CA VAL A 101 -6.61 -3.45 4.41
C VAL A 101 -6.14 -4.74 5.06
N VAL A 102 -4.90 -4.76 5.52
CA VAL A 102 -4.38 -5.89 6.32
C VAL A 102 -5.01 -5.83 7.71
N LEU A 103 -5.63 -6.93 8.12
CA LEU A 103 -6.21 -7.11 9.44
C LEU A 103 -5.19 -7.80 10.34
N HIS A 104 -4.73 -7.10 11.36
CA HIS A 104 -3.79 -7.62 12.34
C HIS A 104 -4.17 -7.12 13.73
N GLY A 105 -4.61 -8.01 14.61
CA GLY A 105 -5.00 -7.67 15.97
C GLY A 105 -6.06 -6.55 16.07
N ASP A 106 -6.30 -6.11 17.30
CA ASP A 106 -7.30 -5.09 17.62
C ASP A 106 -6.69 -3.71 17.91
N GLU A 107 -5.40 -3.51 17.60
CA GLU A 107 -4.69 -2.28 17.89
C GLU A 107 -4.85 -1.24 16.76
N GLY A 108 -4.81 0.04 17.15
CA GLY A 108 -4.90 1.15 16.22
C GLY A 108 -6.34 1.50 15.84
N VAL A 109 -6.51 2.26 14.75
CA VAL A 109 -7.83 2.78 14.33
C VAL A 109 -8.36 2.06 13.10
N ALA A 110 -7.52 1.82 12.11
CA ALA A 110 -7.97 1.38 10.80
C ALA A 110 -8.30 -0.11 10.73
N GLY A 111 -7.52 -0.98 11.38
CA GLY A 111 -7.78 -2.43 11.42
C GLY A 111 -9.12 -2.75 12.09
N PRO A 112 -9.37 -2.30 13.34
CA PRO A 112 -10.66 -2.49 14.01
C PRO A 112 -11.83 -1.88 13.25
N TRP A 113 -11.65 -0.71 12.64
CA TRP A 113 -12.69 -0.10 11.78
C TRP A 113 -12.96 -0.96 10.55
N ALA A 114 -11.93 -1.36 9.81
CA ALA A 114 -12.09 -2.18 8.61
C ALA A 114 -12.71 -3.55 8.91
N ALA A 115 -12.42 -4.14 10.06
CA ALA A 115 -13.02 -5.41 10.49
C ALA A 115 -14.54 -5.32 10.72
N GLN A 116 -15.06 -4.14 11.06
CA GLN A 116 -16.46 -3.94 11.44
C GLN A 116 -17.28 -3.15 10.43
N VAL A 117 -16.61 -2.41 9.53
CA VAL A 117 -17.29 -1.53 8.57
C VAL A 117 -18.25 -2.31 7.68
N ARG A 118 -19.35 -1.66 7.30
CA ARG A 118 -20.42 -2.20 6.44
C ARG A 118 -20.66 -1.26 5.27
N PRO A 119 -21.20 -1.74 4.15
CA PRO A 119 -21.71 -0.90 3.07
C PRO A 119 -22.64 0.18 3.61
N GLY A 120 -22.52 1.39 3.05
CA GLY A 120 -23.22 2.60 3.49
C GLY A 120 -22.45 3.46 4.50
N ALA A 121 -21.42 2.94 5.15
CA ALA A 121 -20.50 3.78 5.94
C ALA A 121 -19.74 4.76 5.05
N THR A 122 -19.26 5.86 5.63
CA THR A 122 -18.49 6.86 4.88
C THR A 122 -17.09 7.04 5.46
N ILE A 123 -16.15 7.45 4.62
CA ILE A 123 -14.76 7.72 5.00
C ILE A 123 -14.20 8.86 4.17
N HIS A 124 -13.38 9.70 4.79
CA HIS A 124 -12.62 10.69 4.05
C HIS A 124 -11.34 10.11 3.49
N VAL A 125 -11.03 10.44 2.24
CA VAL A 125 -9.89 9.87 1.49
C VAL A 125 -9.03 11.00 0.94
N ARG A 126 -7.77 11.04 1.33
CA ARG A 126 -6.76 11.98 0.83
C ARG A 126 -5.77 11.27 -0.08
N GLY A 127 -5.48 11.85 -1.21
CA GLY A 127 -4.54 11.29 -2.19
C GLY A 127 -5.00 11.63 -3.61
N PRO A 128 -4.58 10.84 -4.62
CA PRO A 128 -3.59 9.78 -4.54
C PRO A 128 -2.16 10.28 -4.46
N GLY A 129 -1.23 9.37 -4.13
CA GLY A 129 0.21 9.49 -4.31
C GLY A 129 0.74 8.17 -4.87
N GLY A 130 2.00 8.13 -5.32
CA GLY A 130 2.66 6.95 -5.86
C GLY A 130 3.94 7.37 -6.57
N ALA A 131 4.78 6.41 -6.96
CA ALA A 131 6.05 6.68 -7.61
C ALA A 131 6.55 5.53 -8.50
N TYR A 132 6.00 4.32 -8.39
CA TYR A 132 6.46 3.15 -9.11
C TYR A 132 5.48 2.73 -10.20
N ALA A 133 6.03 2.49 -11.39
CA ALA A 133 5.36 1.76 -12.48
C ALA A 133 6.35 0.76 -13.08
N PRO A 134 5.89 -0.43 -13.49
CA PRO A 134 6.75 -1.36 -14.21
C PRO A 134 7.15 -0.75 -15.57
N ASP A 135 8.45 -0.81 -15.86
CA ASP A 135 9.00 -0.37 -17.14
C ASP A 135 8.92 -1.53 -18.15
N PRO A 136 8.12 -1.43 -19.20
CA PRO A 136 7.98 -2.50 -20.19
C PRO A 136 9.30 -2.82 -20.94
N ALA A 137 10.32 -1.97 -20.84
CA ALA A 137 11.64 -2.19 -21.42
C ALA A 137 12.60 -2.95 -20.49
N ALA A 138 12.18 -3.29 -19.26
CA ALA A 138 12.98 -4.15 -18.38
C ALA A 138 12.92 -5.60 -18.89
N ASP A 139 14.08 -6.29 -18.85
CA ASP A 139 14.16 -7.70 -19.25
C ASP A 139 13.51 -8.62 -18.20
N HIS A 140 13.47 -8.17 -16.94
CA HIS A 140 12.88 -8.93 -15.84
C HIS A 140 12.42 -7.99 -14.72
N HIS A 141 11.31 -8.33 -14.06
CA HIS A 141 10.80 -7.63 -12.88
C HIS A 141 11.00 -8.50 -11.63
N LEU A 142 11.59 -7.93 -10.59
CA LEU A 142 11.70 -8.55 -9.27
C LEU A 142 10.77 -7.81 -8.30
N LEU A 143 9.75 -8.50 -7.78
CA LEU A 143 8.81 -7.94 -6.82
C LEU A 143 8.96 -8.67 -5.49
N VAL A 144 9.21 -7.92 -4.42
CA VAL A 144 9.47 -8.47 -3.08
C VAL A 144 8.64 -7.71 -2.05
N GLY A 145 7.88 -8.44 -1.24
CA GLY A 145 7.11 -7.81 -0.18
C GLY A 145 6.37 -8.76 0.74
N ASP A 146 5.76 -8.18 1.76
CA ASP A 146 4.84 -8.85 2.67
C ASP A 146 3.38 -8.51 2.33
N GLU A 147 2.41 -8.92 3.17
CA GLU A 147 0.99 -8.65 2.94
C GLU A 147 0.69 -7.17 2.73
N SER A 148 1.45 -6.28 3.36
CA SER A 148 1.25 -4.83 3.20
C SER A 148 1.58 -4.34 1.79
N ALA A 149 2.50 -5.02 1.10
CA ALA A 149 2.90 -4.71 -0.27
C ALA A 149 2.11 -5.51 -1.33
N LEU A 150 1.40 -6.55 -0.93
CA LEU A 150 0.68 -7.46 -1.82
C LEU A 150 -0.30 -6.73 -2.76
N PRO A 151 -1.07 -5.71 -2.33
CA PRO A 151 -1.93 -4.96 -3.24
C PRO A 151 -1.16 -4.24 -4.37
N ALA A 152 0.04 -3.71 -4.09
CA ALA A 152 0.89 -3.07 -5.09
C ALA A 152 1.55 -4.09 -6.01
N ILE A 153 1.96 -5.24 -5.48
CA ILE A 153 2.49 -6.36 -6.25
C ILE A 153 1.42 -6.86 -7.24
N ALA A 154 0.20 -7.10 -6.76
CA ALA A 154 -0.91 -7.53 -7.61
C ALA A 154 -1.24 -6.51 -8.70
N ALA A 155 -1.35 -5.22 -8.35
CA ALA A 155 -1.57 -4.15 -9.31
C ALA A 155 -0.43 -4.06 -10.35
N THR A 156 0.83 -4.28 -9.94
CA THR A 156 1.97 -4.34 -10.86
C THR A 156 1.83 -5.49 -11.84
N LEU A 157 1.55 -6.71 -11.36
CA LEU A 157 1.44 -7.90 -12.18
C LEU A 157 0.30 -7.79 -13.21
N GLU A 158 -0.82 -7.18 -12.85
CA GLU A 158 -1.96 -6.94 -13.75
C GLU A 158 -1.66 -5.94 -14.86
N THR A 159 -0.67 -5.06 -14.68
CA THR A 159 -0.26 -4.08 -15.69
C THR A 159 0.86 -4.58 -16.59
N LEU A 160 1.54 -5.67 -16.25
CA LEU A 160 2.59 -6.23 -17.07
C LEU A 160 2.04 -6.76 -18.41
N PRO A 161 2.67 -6.45 -19.54
CA PRO A 161 2.24 -6.96 -20.83
C PRO A 161 2.57 -8.45 -21.00
N ALA A 162 1.90 -9.10 -21.96
CA ALA A 162 2.24 -10.47 -22.35
C ALA A 162 3.70 -10.55 -22.80
N GLY A 163 4.41 -11.59 -22.30
CA GLY A 163 5.84 -11.80 -22.55
C GLY A 163 6.77 -11.07 -21.58
N ALA A 164 6.27 -10.16 -20.74
CA ALA A 164 7.06 -9.66 -19.61
C ALA A 164 7.35 -10.79 -18.63
N ARG A 165 8.55 -10.80 -18.05
CA ARG A 165 8.96 -11.81 -17.07
C ARG A 165 9.07 -11.19 -15.69
N ALA A 166 8.50 -11.87 -14.69
CA ALA A 166 8.61 -11.43 -13.31
C ALA A 166 8.89 -12.60 -12.37
N THR A 167 9.66 -12.32 -11.31
CA THR A 167 9.77 -13.18 -10.14
C THR A 167 9.23 -12.41 -8.94
N VAL A 168 8.37 -13.05 -8.18
CA VAL A 168 7.74 -12.48 -7.01
C VAL A 168 8.09 -13.32 -5.78
N PHE A 169 8.55 -12.66 -4.73
CA PHE A 169 8.65 -13.24 -3.40
C PHE A 169 7.69 -12.47 -2.49
N CYS A 170 6.64 -13.15 -2.03
CA CYS A 170 5.64 -12.55 -1.17
C CYS A 170 5.51 -13.34 0.13
N GLU A 171 5.82 -12.71 1.27
CA GLU A 171 5.63 -13.29 2.59
C GLU A 171 4.19 -13.07 3.04
N VAL A 172 3.52 -14.17 3.39
CA VAL A 172 2.15 -14.19 3.93
C VAL A 172 2.11 -15.11 5.16
N ASP A 173 1.02 -15.07 5.92
CA ASP A 173 0.85 -15.93 7.10
C ASP A 173 0.83 -17.40 6.71
N GLY A 174 -0.04 -17.77 5.78
CA GLY A 174 -0.19 -19.14 5.34
C GLY A 174 -0.84 -19.27 3.97
N PRO A 175 -1.16 -20.51 3.54
CA PRO A 175 -1.75 -20.76 2.22
C PRO A 175 -3.08 -20.05 1.98
N ASP A 176 -3.86 -19.83 3.03
CA ASP A 176 -5.17 -19.18 2.94
C ASP A 176 -5.07 -17.66 2.71
N ASP A 177 -3.88 -17.09 2.86
CA ASP A 177 -3.57 -15.67 2.59
C ASP A 177 -2.96 -15.45 1.19
N GLU A 178 -2.80 -16.49 0.39
CA GLU A 178 -2.39 -16.37 -1.00
C GLU A 178 -3.49 -15.68 -1.82
N LEU A 179 -3.15 -14.59 -2.47
CA LEU A 179 -4.07 -13.85 -3.33
C LEU A 179 -4.03 -14.41 -4.75
N ASP A 180 -5.19 -14.68 -5.32
CA ASP A 180 -5.29 -14.96 -6.75
C ASP A 180 -5.04 -13.68 -7.56
N VAL A 181 -3.98 -13.71 -8.38
CA VAL A 181 -3.56 -12.56 -9.19
C VAL A 181 -3.66 -12.88 -10.67
N HIS A 182 -4.53 -12.18 -11.37
CA HIS A 182 -4.68 -12.32 -12.81
C HIS A 182 -3.60 -11.53 -13.55
N THR A 183 -2.82 -12.21 -14.38
CA THR A 183 -1.80 -11.58 -15.23
C THR A 183 -1.62 -12.34 -16.54
N VAL A 184 -1.19 -11.65 -17.58
CA VAL A 184 -0.82 -12.23 -18.88
C VAL A 184 0.70 -12.36 -19.04
N ALA A 185 1.46 -11.91 -18.03
CA ALA A 185 2.91 -12.01 -17.99
C ALA A 185 3.38 -13.42 -17.59
N ASP A 186 4.63 -13.74 -17.87
CA ASP A 186 5.31 -14.96 -17.42
C ASP A 186 5.86 -14.74 -16.00
N VAL A 187 5.16 -15.27 -14.99
CA VAL A 187 5.40 -14.96 -13.58
C VAL A 187 5.78 -16.21 -12.80
N ASP A 188 6.93 -16.16 -12.14
CA ASP A 188 7.33 -17.09 -11.08
C ASP A 188 6.94 -16.47 -9.73
N LEU A 189 5.72 -16.78 -9.26
CA LEU A 189 5.18 -16.29 -7.97
C LEU A 189 5.47 -17.32 -6.87
N ARG A 190 6.23 -16.90 -5.88
CA ARG A 190 6.64 -17.71 -4.74
C ARG A 190 6.08 -17.15 -3.45
N TRP A 191 5.11 -17.84 -2.90
CA TRP A 191 4.56 -17.58 -1.59
C TRP A 191 5.51 -18.11 -0.51
N LEU A 192 5.78 -17.29 0.47
CA LEU A 192 6.66 -17.60 1.60
C LEU A 192 5.81 -17.57 2.88
N HIS A 193 5.44 -18.73 3.36
CA HIS A 193 4.57 -18.86 4.52
C HIS A 193 5.38 -18.72 5.80
N ARG A 194 5.05 -17.73 6.65
CA ARG A 194 5.71 -17.53 7.93
C ARG A 194 5.15 -18.44 9.04
N GLY A 195 3.95 -19.02 8.83
CA GLY A 195 3.30 -19.89 9.80
C GLY A 195 3.09 -19.19 11.16
N GLU A 196 3.51 -19.82 12.24
CA GLU A 196 3.34 -19.29 13.59
C GLU A 196 4.24 -18.09 13.94
N ALA A 197 5.17 -17.70 13.05
CA ALA A 197 6.04 -16.57 13.29
C ALA A 197 5.28 -15.25 13.11
N ALA A 198 5.51 -14.30 14.01
CA ALA A 198 4.91 -12.98 13.88
C ALA A 198 5.41 -12.24 12.63
N ALA A 199 4.55 -11.46 11.98
CA ALA A 199 4.90 -10.64 10.82
C ALA A 199 6.12 -9.74 11.12
N GLY A 200 7.06 -9.66 10.17
CA GLY A 200 8.28 -8.86 10.27
C GLY A 200 9.38 -9.46 11.16
N THR A 201 9.23 -10.69 11.66
CA THR A 201 10.27 -11.35 12.49
C THR A 201 11.08 -12.40 11.72
N THR A 202 10.64 -12.81 10.55
CA THR A 202 11.28 -13.85 9.72
C THR A 202 12.45 -13.33 8.89
N THR A 203 13.19 -14.22 8.25
CA THR A 203 14.20 -13.91 7.22
C THR A 203 13.81 -14.42 5.84
N LEU A 204 12.58 -14.90 5.67
CA LEU A 204 12.12 -15.58 4.47
C LEU A 204 12.36 -14.78 3.19
N LEU A 205 12.01 -13.50 3.19
CA LEU A 205 12.23 -12.62 2.03
C LEU A 205 13.71 -12.40 1.73
N ASP A 206 14.54 -12.21 2.77
CA ASP A 206 15.97 -12.01 2.62
C ASP A 206 16.65 -13.29 2.07
N ASP A 207 16.31 -14.44 2.62
CA ASP A 207 16.83 -15.74 2.21
C ASP A 207 16.42 -16.07 0.76
N ALA A 208 15.15 -15.86 0.40
CA ALA A 208 14.63 -16.09 -0.93
C ALA A 208 15.33 -15.21 -1.99
N VAL A 209 15.48 -13.92 -1.72
CA VAL A 209 16.14 -12.97 -2.64
C VAL A 209 17.63 -13.32 -2.80
N ARG A 210 18.31 -13.75 -1.74
CA ARG A 210 19.72 -14.15 -1.79
C ARG A 210 19.95 -15.47 -2.53
N ALA A 211 19.00 -16.41 -2.40
CA ALA A 211 19.04 -17.69 -3.10
C ALA A 211 18.60 -17.59 -4.56
N TRP A 212 18.03 -16.47 -4.98
CA TRP A 212 17.54 -16.30 -6.34
C TRP A 212 18.68 -16.18 -7.35
N SER A 213 18.58 -16.94 -8.43
CA SER A 213 19.53 -16.86 -9.54
C SER A 213 19.18 -15.65 -10.41
N TRP A 214 20.01 -14.62 -10.34
CA TRP A 214 19.79 -13.37 -11.08
C TRP A 214 19.81 -13.64 -12.58
N PRO A 215 18.77 -13.18 -13.32
CA PRO A 215 18.74 -13.32 -14.76
C PRO A 215 19.76 -12.39 -15.42
N GLU A 216 20.12 -12.69 -16.66
CA GLU A 216 20.84 -11.73 -17.51
C GLU A 216 19.90 -10.58 -17.92
N GLY A 217 20.51 -9.43 -18.24
CA GLY A 217 19.79 -8.25 -18.68
C GLY A 217 19.44 -7.27 -17.57
N ARG A 218 18.56 -6.33 -17.89
CA ARG A 218 18.12 -5.26 -17.00
C ARG A 218 16.98 -5.72 -16.09
N VAL A 219 17.24 -5.72 -14.81
CA VAL A 219 16.21 -6.02 -13.79
C VAL A 219 15.66 -4.73 -13.21
N GLN A 220 14.35 -4.56 -13.23
CA GLN A 220 13.65 -3.56 -12.44
C GLN A 220 13.12 -4.20 -11.16
N ALA A 221 13.37 -3.60 -9.99
CA ALA A 221 13.02 -4.19 -8.71
C ALA A 221 12.12 -3.28 -7.87
N PHE A 222 11.11 -3.90 -7.26
CA PHE A 222 10.21 -3.34 -6.27
C PHE A 222 10.36 -4.12 -4.96
N VAL A 223 10.80 -3.46 -3.88
CA VAL A 223 11.07 -4.10 -2.59
C VAL A 223 10.37 -3.29 -1.50
N HIS A 224 9.18 -3.68 -1.11
CA HIS A 224 8.35 -2.94 -0.16
C HIS A 224 7.80 -3.85 0.94
N GLY A 225 7.55 -3.31 2.12
CA GLY A 225 7.01 -4.04 3.27
C GLY A 225 7.57 -3.55 4.60
N GLU A 226 7.89 -4.46 5.52
CA GLU A 226 8.45 -4.13 6.82
C GLU A 226 9.81 -3.43 6.69
N SER A 227 10.08 -2.47 7.55
CA SER A 227 11.26 -1.58 7.52
C SER A 227 12.61 -2.30 7.55
N ARG A 228 12.68 -3.52 8.02
CA ARG A 228 13.88 -4.36 8.05
C ARG A 228 14.43 -4.62 6.64
N LEU A 229 13.54 -4.74 5.62
CA LEU A 229 13.94 -4.91 4.22
C LEU A 229 14.89 -3.81 3.72
N LEU A 230 14.78 -2.60 4.27
CA LEU A 230 15.71 -1.51 3.96
C LEU A 230 17.14 -1.78 4.44
N LYS A 231 17.32 -2.64 5.44
CA LYS A 231 18.63 -2.98 6.01
C LYS A 231 19.19 -4.28 5.46
N THR A 232 18.34 -5.24 5.12
CA THR A 232 18.76 -6.60 4.75
C THR A 232 18.72 -6.84 3.25
N VAL A 233 17.61 -6.55 2.59
CA VAL A 233 17.39 -6.83 1.16
C VAL A 233 17.92 -5.68 0.28
N ARG A 234 17.61 -4.42 0.65
CA ARG A 234 17.99 -3.25 -0.17
C ARG A 234 19.49 -3.18 -0.50
N PRO A 235 20.45 -3.36 0.43
CA PRO A 235 21.86 -3.31 0.09
C PRO A 235 22.26 -4.37 -0.94
N TYR A 236 21.74 -5.59 -0.79
CA TYR A 236 22.02 -6.70 -1.68
C TYR A 236 21.47 -6.47 -3.11
N VAL A 237 20.25 -5.92 -3.22
CA VAL A 237 19.62 -5.61 -4.51
C VAL A 237 20.31 -4.40 -5.16
N ARG A 238 20.71 -3.40 -4.41
CA ARG A 238 21.43 -2.20 -4.92
C ARG A 238 22.78 -2.51 -5.60
N GLU A 239 23.41 -3.60 -5.25
CA GLU A 239 24.64 -4.04 -5.93
C GLU A 239 24.39 -4.60 -7.34
N ARG A 240 23.14 -4.93 -7.68
CA ARG A 240 22.74 -5.66 -8.89
C ARG A 240 21.76 -4.92 -9.78
N VAL A 241 21.03 -3.98 -9.22
CA VAL A 241 19.98 -3.20 -9.91
C VAL A 241 20.39 -1.73 -9.95
N ALA A 242 20.30 -1.13 -11.11
CA ALA A 242 20.59 0.28 -11.27
C ALA A 242 19.63 1.13 -10.39
N ARG A 243 20.11 2.26 -9.87
CA ARG A 243 19.34 3.12 -8.95
C ARG A 243 17.99 3.54 -9.52
N GLY A 244 17.92 3.85 -10.81
CA GLY A 244 16.67 4.25 -11.48
C GLY A 244 15.66 3.12 -11.66
N ASP A 245 16.11 1.86 -11.54
CA ASP A 245 15.29 0.66 -11.68
C ASP A 245 14.89 0.05 -10.33
N LEU A 246 15.24 0.70 -9.22
CA LEU A 246 15.00 0.19 -7.88
C LEU A 246 14.03 1.09 -7.10
N SER A 247 12.83 0.57 -6.84
CA SER A 247 11.87 1.14 -5.88
C SER A 247 11.95 0.39 -4.55
N VAL A 248 12.34 1.08 -3.48
CA VAL A 248 12.41 0.50 -2.13
C VAL A 248 11.75 1.42 -1.13
N SER A 249 10.77 0.93 -0.39
CA SER A 249 10.13 1.71 0.67
C SER A 249 9.63 0.82 1.82
N ALA A 250 9.84 1.27 3.05
CA ALA A 250 9.13 0.70 4.16
C ALA A 250 7.66 1.15 4.14
N TYR A 251 6.74 0.20 4.32
CA TYR A 251 5.32 0.45 4.48
C TYR A 251 4.92 0.47 5.94
N TRP A 252 5.58 -0.32 6.76
CA TRP A 252 5.37 -0.36 8.19
C TRP A 252 6.65 -0.72 8.95
N ARG A 253 6.60 -0.68 10.29
CA ARG A 253 7.72 -1.02 11.16
C ARG A 253 7.21 -1.75 12.39
N LEU A 254 7.76 -2.93 12.64
CA LEU A 254 7.44 -3.74 13.80
C LEU A 254 7.64 -2.95 15.11
N GLY A 255 6.63 -3.00 15.98
CA GLY A 255 6.63 -2.31 17.26
C GLY A 255 6.51 -0.78 17.22
N ALA A 256 6.24 -0.20 16.04
CA ALA A 256 6.04 1.24 15.91
C ALA A 256 4.57 1.58 15.64
N THR A 257 4.09 2.65 16.28
CA THR A 257 2.85 3.29 15.83
C THR A 257 3.06 3.99 14.49
N GLU A 258 1.99 4.31 13.76
CA GLU A 258 2.09 5.05 12.48
C GLU A 258 2.81 6.40 12.66
N GLU A 259 2.56 7.13 13.74
CA GLU A 259 3.24 8.39 14.05
C GLU A 259 4.73 8.18 14.32
N GLY A 260 5.08 7.14 15.06
CA GLY A 260 6.46 6.73 15.31
C GLY A 260 7.18 6.30 14.02
N PHE A 261 6.48 5.54 13.17
CA PHE A 261 6.98 5.14 11.87
C PHE A 261 7.19 6.34 10.92
N ARG A 262 6.25 7.29 10.86
CA ARG A 262 6.39 8.52 10.05
C ARG A 262 7.58 9.37 10.49
N ARG A 263 7.78 9.51 11.79
CA ARG A 263 8.93 10.24 12.35
C ARG A 263 10.23 9.55 11.94
N TRP A 264 10.32 8.25 12.16
CA TRP A 264 11.46 7.45 11.75
C TRP A 264 11.73 7.57 10.23
N LYS A 265 10.68 7.49 9.40
CA LYS A 265 10.83 7.61 7.93
C LYS A 265 11.33 9.00 7.51
N ALA A 266 10.94 10.06 8.19
CA ALA A 266 11.45 11.41 7.96
C ALA A 266 12.95 11.52 8.35
N GLU A 267 13.35 10.91 9.47
CA GLU A 267 14.75 10.84 9.90
C GLU A 267 15.62 10.07 8.89
N GLN A 268 15.14 8.90 8.38
CA GLN A 268 15.87 8.14 7.37
C GLN A 268 16.09 8.95 6.08
N ARG A 269 15.08 9.70 5.63
CA ARG A 269 15.22 10.58 4.44
C ARG A 269 16.21 11.73 4.64
N ALA A 270 16.36 12.23 5.85
CA ALA A 270 17.31 13.29 6.16
C ALA A 270 18.77 12.77 6.16
N VAL A 271 18.97 11.51 6.49
CA VAL A 271 20.31 10.86 6.53
C VAL A 271 20.73 10.34 5.15
N GLU A 272 19.79 9.91 4.33
CA GLU A 272 20.03 9.44 2.94
C GLU A 272 19.29 10.38 1.97
N PRO A 273 19.82 11.59 1.67
CA PRO A 273 19.23 12.39 0.60
C PRO A 273 19.36 11.62 -0.70
N GLY A 274 18.21 11.40 -1.36
CA GLY A 274 17.89 10.55 -2.49
C GLY A 274 18.92 10.39 -3.61
#